data_dabeef8be69cce13527a2077d1ebb320
#
_entry.id   dabeef8be69cce13527a2077d1ebb320
#
_cell.length_a   1.000
_cell.length_b   1.000
_cell.length_c   1.000
_cell.angle_alpha   90.00
_cell.angle_beta   90.00
_cell.angle_gamma   90.00
#
_symmetry.space_group_name_H-M   'P 1'
#
loop_
_entity.id
_entity.type
_entity.pdbx_description
1 polymer ?
#
loop_
_entity_poly.entity_id
_entity_poly.type
_entity_poly.pdbx_seq_one_letter_code
_entity_poly.pdbx_strand_id
1 'polypeptide(L)'
;LAISVQARCYELQNKPFEFPEDGYKGAYVLDIAQDFLAKKPIHTFDGKIVESNGNPDDLENIRAYAVAYLREEQHKDLTALGVAFDNYYLESSLYSDGRVAKAVQAIQNAGKTYEKDGALWFKSRDYGDDKDRVMRKADGSYTYFVPDVAYHLAKFERGFNRALNLSLIHISE
;
A
#
# COMPACT_ATOMS: atom_id res chain seq x y z
N LEU A 1 -6.92 6.54 -3.14
CA LEU A 1 -6.35 7.85 -2.85
C LEU A 1 -6.33 8.75 -4.08
N ALA A 2 -5.71 8.37 -5.22
CA ALA A 2 -5.58 9.24 -6.40
C ALA A 2 -6.95 9.75 -6.91
N ILE A 3 -7.95 8.87 -7.02
CA ILE A 3 -9.30 9.25 -7.45
C ILE A 3 -9.96 10.23 -6.46
N SER A 4 -9.70 10.08 -5.15
CA SER A 4 -10.20 11.03 -4.13
C SER A 4 -9.56 12.41 -4.28
N VAL A 5 -8.24 12.46 -4.54
CA VAL A 5 -7.53 13.73 -4.81
C VAL A 5 -8.01 14.37 -6.12
N GLN A 6 -8.22 13.56 -7.17
CA GLN A 6 -8.80 14.04 -8.45
C GLN A 6 -10.17 14.67 -8.23
N ALA A 7 -11.05 14.00 -7.48
CA ALA A 7 -12.38 14.53 -7.17
C ALA A 7 -12.29 15.88 -6.44
N ARG A 8 -11.36 16.03 -5.49
CA ARG A 8 -11.11 17.31 -4.81
C ARG A 8 -10.52 18.37 -5.75
N CYS A 9 -9.68 17.97 -6.70
CA CYS A 9 -9.20 18.90 -7.72
C CYS A 9 -10.35 19.45 -8.60
N TYR A 10 -11.29 18.60 -9.01
CA TYR A 10 -12.45 19.03 -9.76
C TYR A 10 -13.38 19.91 -8.94
N GLU A 11 -13.61 19.58 -7.65
CA GLU A 11 -14.37 20.42 -6.72
C GLU A 11 -13.79 21.84 -6.65
N LEU A 12 -12.47 21.97 -6.46
CA LEU A 12 -11.77 23.25 -6.41
C LEU A 12 -11.83 24.04 -7.71
N GLN A 13 -11.97 23.35 -8.84
CA GLN A 13 -12.13 23.97 -10.16
C GLN A 13 -13.59 24.24 -10.55
N ASN A 14 -14.56 23.95 -9.67
CA ASN A 14 -16.00 24.02 -9.95
C ASN A 14 -16.42 23.17 -11.16
N LYS A 15 -15.75 22.05 -11.38
CA LYS A 15 -16.08 21.09 -12.42
C LYS A 15 -17.02 20.00 -11.87
N PRO A 16 -17.88 19.41 -12.72
CA PRO A 16 -18.65 18.24 -12.32
C PRO A 16 -17.73 17.08 -11.89
N PHE A 17 -18.02 16.46 -10.78
CA PHE A 17 -17.30 15.30 -10.29
C PHE A 17 -18.24 14.37 -9.52
N GLU A 18 -17.89 13.11 -9.47
CA GLU A 18 -18.49 12.12 -8.59
C GLU A 18 -17.43 11.66 -7.59
N PHE A 19 -17.74 11.83 -6.29
CA PHE A 19 -16.81 11.37 -5.25
C PHE A 19 -16.95 9.86 -5.08
N PRO A 20 -15.84 9.09 -5.12
CA PRO A 20 -15.92 7.64 -5.00
C PRO A 20 -16.51 7.26 -3.64
N GLU A 21 -17.42 6.27 -3.65
CA GLU A 21 -18.14 5.81 -2.45
C GLU A 21 -17.15 5.41 -1.34
N ASP A 22 -16.13 4.61 -1.71
CA ASP A 22 -15.04 4.16 -0.83
C ASP A 22 -13.85 5.16 -0.79
N GLY A 23 -14.10 6.42 -1.16
CA GLY A 23 -13.06 7.44 -1.25
C GLY A 23 -12.59 7.96 0.11
N TYR A 24 -11.34 8.40 0.15
CA TYR A 24 -10.75 9.08 1.31
C TYR A 24 -11.35 10.47 1.46
N LYS A 25 -12.05 10.73 2.57
CA LYS A 25 -12.83 11.96 2.81
C LYS A 25 -12.14 12.93 3.78
N GLY A 26 -10.98 12.60 4.32
CA GLY A 26 -10.26 13.43 5.28
C GLY A 26 -9.85 14.80 4.71
N ALA A 27 -9.71 15.80 5.57
CA ALA A 27 -9.33 17.17 5.17
C ALA A 27 -8.00 17.22 4.40
N TYR A 28 -7.04 16.36 4.77
CA TYR A 28 -5.75 16.25 4.10
C TYR A 28 -5.85 15.97 2.60
N VAL A 29 -6.93 15.33 2.12
CA VAL A 29 -7.13 15.08 0.67
C VAL A 29 -7.37 16.40 -0.06
N LEU A 30 -8.03 17.36 0.58
CA LEU A 30 -8.23 18.70 0.03
C LEU A 30 -6.90 19.48 -0.02
N ASP A 31 -6.10 19.39 1.05
CA ASP A 31 -4.79 20.03 1.12
C ASP A 31 -3.86 19.53 -0.01
N ILE A 32 -3.83 18.20 -0.21
CA ILE A 32 -3.08 17.58 -1.31
C ILE A 32 -3.56 18.13 -2.67
N ALA A 33 -4.88 18.21 -2.88
CA ALA A 33 -5.44 18.72 -4.14
C ALA A 33 -5.10 20.20 -4.39
N GLN A 34 -5.13 21.02 -3.36
CA GLN A 34 -4.74 22.42 -3.43
C GLN A 34 -3.26 22.59 -3.83
N ASP A 35 -2.37 21.88 -3.12
CA ASP A 35 -0.93 21.91 -3.39
C ASP A 35 -0.60 21.32 -4.77
N PHE A 36 -1.31 20.28 -5.20
CA PHE A 36 -1.19 19.70 -6.53
C PHE A 36 -1.56 20.70 -7.63
N LEU A 37 -2.72 21.35 -7.52
CA LEU A 37 -3.17 22.34 -8.50
C LEU A 37 -2.26 23.59 -8.53
N ALA A 38 -1.72 23.95 -7.37
CA ALA A 38 -0.74 25.05 -7.25
C ALA A 38 0.66 24.68 -7.79
N LYS A 39 0.86 23.43 -8.24
CA LYS A 39 2.16 22.90 -8.70
C LYS A 39 3.28 23.05 -7.68
N LYS A 40 2.95 22.91 -6.40
CA LYS A 40 3.91 23.03 -5.32
C LYS A 40 4.78 21.77 -5.27
N PRO A 41 6.11 21.85 -5.36
CA PRO A 41 6.97 20.68 -5.30
C PRO A 41 6.99 20.09 -3.89
N ILE A 42 7.10 18.76 -3.80
CA ILE A 42 7.31 18.04 -2.55
C ILE A 42 8.79 17.64 -2.47
N HIS A 43 9.47 18.14 -1.46
CA HIS A 43 10.83 17.71 -1.11
C HIS A 43 10.74 16.57 -0.11
N THR A 44 11.08 15.37 -0.55
CA THR A 44 10.96 14.16 0.26
C THR A 44 12.18 13.98 1.17
N PHE A 45 11.97 13.32 2.31
CA PHE A 45 13.03 13.04 3.29
C PHE A 45 14.21 12.21 2.71
N ASP A 46 14.00 11.48 1.61
CA ASP A 46 15.05 10.73 0.90
C ASP A 46 15.73 11.56 -0.21
N GLY A 47 15.51 12.89 -0.21
CA GLY A 47 16.19 13.84 -1.09
C GLY A 47 15.65 13.93 -2.52
N LYS A 48 14.50 13.31 -2.81
CA LYS A 48 13.84 13.45 -4.12
C LYS A 48 12.92 14.66 -4.14
N ILE A 49 12.67 15.16 -5.34
CA ILE A 49 11.66 16.19 -5.59
C ILE A 49 10.57 15.55 -6.44
N VAL A 50 9.33 15.62 -5.96
CA VAL A 50 8.16 15.16 -6.70
C VAL A 50 7.36 16.37 -7.12
N GLU A 51 7.26 16.57 -8.43
CA GLU A 51 6.57 17.69 -9.02
C GLU A 51 5.14 17.35 -9.42
N SER A 52 4.27 18.33 -9.29
CA SER A 52 2.92 18.29 -9.84
C SER A 52 2.86 19.01 -11.18
N ASN A 53 2.22 18.39 -12.17
CA ASN A 53 1.88 19.07 -13.43
C ASN A 53 0.59 19.91 -13.33
N GLY A 54 -0.17 19.80 -12.23
CA GLY A 54 -1.43 20.50 -11.98
C GLY A 54 -2.58 20.04 -12.85
N ASN A 55 -2.44 18.91 -13.54
CA ASN A 55 -3.48 18.35 -14.40
C ASN A 55 -4.32 17.29 -13.67
N PRO A 56 -5.60 17.54 -13.31
CA PRO A 56 -6.43 16.58 -12.62
C PRO A 56 -6.75 15.31 -13.43
N ASP A 57 -6.54 15.33 -14.74
CA ASP A 57 -6.80 14.18 -15.60
C ASP A 57 -5.63 13.18 -15.61
N ASP A 58 -4.47 13.57 -15.07
CA ASP A 58 -3.28 12.72 -14.94
C ASP A 58 -3.26 11.99 -13.59
N LEU A 59 -3.97 10.87 -13.52
CA LEU A 59 -4.05 10.05 -12.31
C LEU A 59 -2.70 9.48 -11.84
N GLU A 60 -1.76 9.26 -12.75
CA GLU A 60 -0.44 8.74 -12.38
C GLU A 60 0.39 9.82 -11.68
N ASN A 61 0.34 11.06 -12.19
CA ASN A 61 1.01 12.17 -11.52
C ASN A 61 0.33 12.49 -10.18
N ILE A 62 -1.02 12.47 -10.10
CA ILE A 62 -1.74 12.62 -8.82
C ILE A 62 -1.33 11.53 -7.83
N ARG A 63 -1.24 10.27 -8.28
CA ARG A 63 -0.85 9.15 -7.42
C ARG A 63 0.56 9.34 -6.85
N ALA A 64 1.53 9.64 -7.72
CA ALA A 64 2.91 9.85 -7.31
C ALA A 64 3.02 11.01 -6.32
N TYR A 65 2.33 12.12 -6.60
CA TYR A 65 2.30 13.31 -5.76
C TYR A 65 1.66 13.04 -4.39
N ALA A 66 0.46 12.45 -4.37
CA ALA A 66 -0.27 12.17 -3.14
C ALA A 66 0.48 11.16 -2.23
N VAL A 67 1.12 10.16 -2.81
CA VAL A 67 1.95 9.20 -2.06
C VAL A 67 3.17 9.91 -1.46
N ALA A 68 3.85 10.76 -2.22
CA ALA A 68 4.99 11.52 -1.72
C ALA A 68 4.58 12.47 -0.58
N TYR A 69 3.46 13.16 -0.74
CA TYR A 69 2.90 14.06 0.28
C TYR A 69 2.66 13.32 1.61
N LEU A 70 1.92 12.23 1.57
CA LEU A 70 1.58 11.49 2.78
C LEU A 70 2.80 10.82 3.42
N ARG A 71 3.76 10.34 2.63
CA ARG A 71 5.01 9.79 3.16
C ARG A 71 5.84 10.85 3.88
N GLU A 72 5.85 12.06 3.37
CA GLU A 72 6.55 13.17 4.02
C GLU A 72 5.87 13.56 5.35
N GLU A 73 4.54 13.62 5.38
CA GLU A 73 3.79 13.88 6.62
C GLU A 73 4.03 12.75 7.65
N GLN A 74 3.95 11.48 7.23
CA GLN A 74 4.26 10.35 8.10
C GLN A 74 5.71 10.41 8.64
N HIS A 75 6.66 10.81 7.81
CA HIS A 75 8.05 10.95 8.25
C HIS A 75 8.20 12.04 9.32
N LYS A 76 7.54 13.18 9.15
CA LYS A 76 7.52 14.25 10.15
C LYS A 76 6.92 13.78 11.47
N ASP A 77 5.77 13.12 11.42
CA ASP A 77 5.09 12.60 12.61
C ASP A 77 5.96 11.58 13.36
N LEU A 78 6.55 10.63 12.64
CA LEU A 78 7.46 9.64 13.23
C LEU A 78 8.70 10.29 13.83
N THR A 79 9.27 11.28 13.15
CA THR A 79 10.43 12.03 13.67
C THR A 79 10.09 12.79 14.95
N ALA A 80 8.89 13.40 15.00
CA ALA A 80 8.40 14.08 16.19
C ALA A 80 8.20 13.13 17.38
N LEU A 81 7.86 11.86 17.11
CA LEU A 81 7.77 10.79 18.11
C LEU A 81 9.15 10.17 18.47
N GLY A 82 10.23 10.65 17.86
CA GLY A 82 11.56 10.08 18.06
C GLY A 82 11.77 8.73 17.39
N VAL A 83 10.95 8.38 16.39
CA VAL A 83 11.04 7.14 15.63
C VAL A 83 11.76 7.40 14.31
N ALA A 84 12.83 6.68 14.06
CA ALA A 84 13.53 6.68 12.79
C ALA A 84 13.64 5.25 12.24
N PHE A 85 13.37 5.09 10.94
CA PHE A 85 13.57 3.82 10.25
C PHE A 85 14.81 3.85 9.38
N ASP A 86 15.62 2.80 9.47
CA ASP A 86 16.78 2.61 8.58
C ASP A 86 16.35 2.28 7.15
N ASN A 87 15.12 1.77 6.98
CA ASN A 87 14.60 1.36 5.68
C ASN A 87 13.10 1.56 5.57
N TYR A 88 12.68 2.26 4.53
CA TYR A 88 11.29 2.37 4.09
C TYR A 88 11.08 1.45 2.89
N TYR A 89 10.45 0.29 3.13
CA TYR A 89 10.19 -0.69 2.09
C TYR A 89 8.87 -0.40 1.38
N LEU A 90 8.90 -0.38 0.04
CA LEU A 90 7.69 -0.17 -0.77
C LEU A 90 7.06 -1.52 -1.10
N GLU A 91 5.84 -1.76 -0.64
CA GLU A 91 5.08 -2.99 -0.96
C GLU A 91 4.94 -3.20 -2.48
N SER A 92 4.75 -2.11 -3.24
CA SER A 92 4.67 -2.18 -4.71
C SER A 92 5.88 -2.85 -5.36
N SER A 93 7.07 -2.79 -4.75
CA SER A 93 8.26 -3.46 -5.25
C SER A 93 8.14 -4.99 -5.22
N LEU A 94 7.36 -5.55 -4.28
CA LEU A 94 7.12 -6.99 -4.19
C LEU A 94 6.39 -7.54 -5.43
N TYR A 95 5.57 -6.69 -6.06
CA TYR A 95 4.87 -7.04 -7.29
C TYR A 95 5.76 -6.86 -8.51
N SER A 96 6.45 -5.71 -8.61
CA SER A 96 7.25 -5.36 -9.77
C SER A 96 8.49 -6.25 -9.93
N ASP A 97 9.08 -6.75 -8.84
CA ASP A 97 10.25 -7.65 -8.86
C ASP A 97 9.88 -9.15 -8.84
N GLY A 98 8.58 -9.46 -8.88
CA GLY A 98 8.05 -10.82 -8.96
C GLY A 98 8.09 -11.62 -7.66
N ARG A 99 8.38 -11.00 -6.51
CA ARG A 99 8.45 -11.69 -5.21
C ARG A 99 7.11 -12.26 -4.76
N VAL A 100 6.01 -11.56 -5.07
CA VAL A 100 4.66 -12.08 -4.80
C VAL A 100 4.43 -13.39 -5.53
N ALA A 101 4.75 -13.46 -6.83
CA ALA A 101 4.60 -14.68 -7.62
C ALA A 101 5.50 -15.81 -7.11
N LYS A 102 6.76 -15.50 -6.75
CA LYS A 102 7.70 -16.48 -6.16
C LYS A 102 7.20 -17.03 -4.83
N ALA A 103 6.64 -16.19 -3.96
CA ALA A 103 6.07 -16.62 -2.68
C ALA A 103 4.91 -17.61 -2.89
N VAL A 104 3.99 -17.29 -3.80
CA VAL A 104 2.88 -18.19 -4.16
C VAL A 104 3.41 -19.52 -4.67
N GLN A 105 4.35 -19.50 -5.60
CA GLN A 105 4.93 -20.71 -6.18
C GLN A 105 5.64 -21.58 -5.12
N ALA A 106 6.34 -20.96 -4.18
CA ALA A 106 7.01 -21.67 -3.10
C ALA A 106 6.02 -22.41 -2.20
N ILE A 107 4.89 -21.77 -1.83
CA ILE A 107 3.85 -22.37 -1.02
C ILE A 107 3.14 -23.51 -1.78
N GLN A 108 2.89 -23.33 -3.09
CA GLN A 108 2.31 -24.35 -3.94
C GLN A 108 3.23 -25.59 -4.05
N ASN A 109 4.53 -25.37 -4.32
CA ASN A 109 5.53 -26.43 -4.42
C ASN A 109 5.67 -27.21 -3.10
N ALA A 110 5.45 -26.56 -1.96
CA ALA A 110 5.42 -27.21 -0.65
C ALA A 110 4.13 -28.03 -0.40
N GLY A 111 3.17 -28.08 -1.35
CA GLY A 111 1.91 -28.81 -1.23
C GLY A 111 0.95 -28.23 -0.19
N LYS A 112 1.14 -26.95 0.17
CA LYS A 112 0.38 -26.27 1.23
C LYS A 112 -0.80 -25.46 0.72
N THR A 113 -1.22 -25.72 -0.51
CA THR A 113 -2.38 -25.05 -1.13
C THR A 113 -3.37 -26.04 -1.71
N TYR A 114 -4.56 -25.56 -2.00
CA TYR A 114 -5.57 -26.24 -2.81
C TYR A 114 -6.43 -25.19 -3.53
N GLU A 115 -7.11 -25.60 -4.62
CA GLU A 115 -8.07 -24.77 -5.31
C GLU A 115 -9.50 -25.13 -4.88
N LYS A 116 -10.31 -24.09 -4.65
CA LYS A 116 -11.73 -24.22 -4.33
C LYS A 116 -12.47 -23.00 -4.82
N ASP A 117 -13.58 -23.20 -5.53
CA ASP A 117 -14.47 -22.14 -6.07
C ASP A 117 -13.71 -21.08 -6.92
N GLY A 118 -12.72 -21.55 -7.71
CA GLY A 118 -11.88 -20.68 -8.55
C GLY A 118 -10.82 -19.88 -7.80
N ALA A 119 -10.73 -20.01 -6.48
CA ALA A 119 -9.76 -19.35 -5.64
C ALA A 119 -8.66 -20.30 -5.17
N LEU A 120 -7.44 -19.78 -4.98
CA LEU A 120 -6.32 -20.52 -4.40
C LEU A 120 -6.29 -20.30 -2.88
N TRP A 121 -6.30 -21.39 -2.12
CA TRP A 121 -6.34 -21.40 -0.66
C TRP A 121 -5.04 -21.94 -0.05
N PHE A 122 -4.63 -21.35 1.06
CA PHE A 122 -3.55 -21.84 1.91
C PHE A 122 -4.13 -22.71 3.05
N LYS A 123 -3.51 -23.86 3.32
CA LYS A 123 -3.90 -24.80 4.40
C LYS A 123 -3.42 -24.28 5.76
N SER A 124 -3.91 -23.13 6.20
CA SER A 124 -3.47 -22.49 7.45
C SER A 124 -3.92 -23.25 8.70
N ARG A 125 -4.97 -24.08 8.60
CA ARG A 125 -5.38 -24.98 9.69
C ARG A 125 -4.30 -25.99 10.08
N ASP A 126 -3.46 -26.40 9.13
CA ASP A 126 -2.31 -27.28 9.42
C ASP A 126 -1.32 -26.63 10.40
N TYR A 127 -1.43 -25.32 10.61
CA TYR A 127 -0.56 -24.51 11.46
C TYR A 127 -1.29 -23.88 12.67
N GLY A 128 -2.53 -24.34 12.95
CA GLY A 128 -3.28 -23.90 14.13
C GLY A 128 -4.21 -22.71 13.93
N ASP A 129 -4.42 -22.28 12.69
CA ASP A 129 -5.43 -21.25 12.38
C ASP A 129 -6.86 -21.81 12.49
N ASP A 130 -7.84 -20.96 12.72
CA ASP A 130 -9.26 -21.34 12.82
C ASP A 130 -9.85 -21.75 11.47
N LYS A 131 -9.30 -21.23 10.37
CA LYS A 131 -9.74 -21.50 8.99
C LYS A 131 -8.61 -21.36 7.99
N ASP A 132 -8.76 -22.02 6.84
CA ASP A 132 -7.86 -21.81 5.71
C ASP A 132 -8.01 -20.41 5.13
N ARG A 133 -6.92 -19.86 4.59
CA ARG A 133 -6.87 -18.47 4.09
C ARG A 133 -6.82 -18.43 2.57
N VAL A 134 -7.62 -17.55 1.97
CA VAL A 134 -7.55 -17.29 0.54
C VAL A 134 -6.25 -16.55 0.22
N MET A 135 -5.48 -17.09 -0.72
CA MET A 135 -4.28 -16.44 -1.26
C MET A 135 -4.62 -15.63 -2.51
N ARG A 136 -5.31 -16.25 -3.46
CA ARG A 136 -5.73 -15.61 -4.71
C ARG A 136 -7.24 -15.83 -4.88
N LYS A 137 -7.96 -14.75 -5.12
CA LYS A 137 -9.40 -14.76 -5.36
C LYS A 137 -9.73 -15.31 -6.75
N ALA A 138 -11.01 -15.61 -7.00
CA ALA A 138 -11.50 -16.09 -8.30
C ALA A 138 -11.28 -15.06 -9.43
N ASP A 139 -11.23 -13.76 -9.12
CA ASP A 139 -10.92 -12.68 -10.05
C ASP A 139 -9.41 -12.55 -10.37
N GLY A 140 -8.57 -13.41 -9.80
CA GLY A 140 -7.13 -13.42 -9.98
C GLY A 140 -6.36 -12.47 -9.05
N SER A 141 -7.04 -11.61 -8.27
CA SER A 141 -6.39 -10.70 -7.33
C SER A 141 -5.87 -11.43 -6.10
N TYR A 142 -4.74 -10.98 -5.56
CA TYR A 142 -4.20 -11.51 -4.31
C TYR A 142 -4.87 -10.86 -3.11
N THR A 143 -5.01 -11.61 -2.02
CA THR A 143 -5.34 -11.07 -0.71
C THR A 143 -4.09 -10.50 -0.04
N TYR A 144 -4.25 -9.69 1.02
CA TYR A 144 -3.13 -9.13 1.79
C TYR A 144 -2.18 -10.19 2.36
N PHE A 145 -2.65 -11.40 2.57
CA PHE A 145 -1.82 -12.50 3.05
C PHE A 145 -0.59 -12.77 2.18
N VAL A 146 -0.74 -12.70 0.86
CA VAL A 146 0.35 -13.03 -0.07
C VAL A 146 1.48 -12.00 -0.09
N PRO A 147 1.22 -10.69 -0.25
CA PRO A 147 2.28 -9.69 -0.13
C PRO A 147 2.94 -9.69 1.25
N ASP A 148 2.22 -9.98 2.33
CA ASP A 148 2.82 -10.13 3.67
C ASP A 148 3.84 -11.27 3.71
N VAL A 149 3.50 -12.45 3.18
CA VAL A 149 4.45 -13.58 3.08
C VAL A 149 5.65 -13.21 2.20
N ALA A 150 5.43 -12.57 1.05
CA ALA A 150 6.50 -12.12 0.17
C ALA A 150 7.41 -11.09 0.87
N TYR A 151 6.86 -10.22 1.69
CA TYR A 151 7.62 -9.26 2.47
C TYR A 151 8.47 -9.94 3.55
N HIS A 152 7.95 -10.98 4.22
CA HIS A 152 8.75 -11.78 5.15
C HIS A 152 9.94 -12.44 4.46
N LEU A 153 9.75 -13.04 3.28
CA LEU A 153 10.85 -13.58 2.49
C LEU A 153 11.87 -12.49 2.14
N ALA A 154 11.41 -11.32 1.72
CA ALA A 154 12.28 -10.18 1.41
C ALA A 154 13.14 -9.74 2.61
N LYS A 155 12.62 -9.81 3.86
CA LYS A 155 13.40 -9.53 5.07
C LYS A 155 14.58 -10.49 5.22
N PHE A 156 14.35 -11.80 5.04
CA PHE A 156 15.41 -12.80 5.11
C PHE A 156 16.40 -12.70 3.94
N GLU A 157 15.92 -12.42 2.72
CA GLU A 157 16.80 -12.16 1.55
C GLU A 157 17.71 -10.96 1.76
N ARG A 158 17.31 -9.98 2.57
CA ARG A 158 18.12 -8.81 2.96
C ARG A 158 19.16 -9.14 4.03
N GLY A 159 19.29 -10.39 4.44
CA GLY A 159 20.28 -10.87 5.39
C GLY A 159 19.85 -10.84 6.86
N PHE A 160 18.61 -10.50 7.17
CA PHE A 160 18.09 -10.62 8.53
C PHE A 160 17.82 -12.08 8.86
N ASN A 161 18.32 -12.55 9.99
CA ASN A 161 18.10 -13.90 10.51
C ASN A 161 16.99 -13.94 11.58
N ARG A 162 16.46 -12.77 11.96
CA ARG A 162 15.37 -12.62 12.92
C ARG A 162 14.45 -11.47 12.49
N ALA A 163 13.15 -11.72 12.49
CA ALA A 163 12.13 -10.70 12.25
C ALA A 163 11.21 -10.60 13.47
N LEU A 164 10.97 -9.37 13.93
CA LEU A 164 10.02 -9.08 15.00
C LEU A 164 8.80 -8.41 14.37
N ASN A 165 7.62 -8.99 14.60
CA ASN A 165 6.37 -8.42 14.14
C ASN A 165 5.62 -7.84 15.34
N LEU A 166 5.25 -6.56 15.21
CA LEU A 166 4.36 -5.92 16.17
C LEU A 166 2.95 -5.94 15.59
N SER A 167 2.02 -6.48 16.34
CA SER A 167 0.61 -6.53 15.99
C SER A 167 -0.16 -5.50 16.79
N LEU A 168 -1.08 -4.80 16.13
CA LEU A 168 -2.08 -4.00 16.81
C LEU A 168 -3.13 -4.95 17.39
N ILE A 169 -3.23 -4.99 18.71
CA ILE A 169 -4.32 -5.68 19.41
C ILE A 169 -5.44 -4.66 19.54
N HIS A 170 -6.54 -4.89 18.84
CA HIS A 170 -7.78 -4.17 19.12
C HIS A 170 -8.39 -4.77 20.38
N ILE A 171 -8.29 -4.04 21.49
CA ILE A 171 -9.10 -4.32 22.67
C ILE A 171 -10.47 -3.72 22.36
N SER A 172 -11.42 -4.56 21.95
CA SER A 172 -12.84 -4.15 21.96
C SER A 172 -13.31 -4.22 23.40
N GLU A 173 -13.70 -3.09 23.97
CA GLU A 173 -14.50 -3.07 25.19
C GLU A 173 -15.91 -3.61 24.94
#